data_f268aeac036a10068b01c8413c096a46
#
_entry.id   f268aeac036a10068b01c8413c096a46
#
_cell.length_a   1.000
_cell.length_b   1.000
_cell.length_c   1.000
_cell.angle_alpha   90.00
_cell.angle_beta   90.00
_cell.angle_gamma   90.00
#
_symmetry.space_group_name_H-M   'P 1'
#
loop_
_entity.id
_entity.type
_entity.pdbx_description
1 polymer ?
#
loop_
_entity_poly.entity_id
_entity_poly.type
_entity_poly.pdbx_seq_one_letter_code
_entity_poly.pdbx_strand_id
1 'polypeptide(L)'
;WVVIYGAGYAGKKIFIELKKINEDILFFVDDKTSIQNTNYKGIPIISYENLLEVKKNYNIKRIYLTIPSLDKYSQNRIIRKIKKNFFDVRYLSEKKNLLSDKIDINDLNINDINDILNRKQINFKKINKLSNKTVLVTGAAGTIGSEICRQLVHHKVKKVIAIDKSEIGIYDLQQKLKKE
;
A
#
# COMPACT_ATOMS: atom_id res chain seq x y z
N TRP A 1 -0.87 -11.18 -12.27
CA TRP A 1 -0.32 -10.03 -12.98
C TRP A 1 -0.31 -8.78 -12.11
N VAL A 2 0.56 -7.83 -12.45
CA VAL A 2 0.62 -6.51 -11.84
C VAL A 2 0.35 -5.42 -12.88
N VAL A 3 -0.07 -4.25 -12.42
CA VAL A 3 -0.34 -3.06 -13.24
C VAL A 3 0.47 -1.88 -12.70
N ILE A 4 1.03 -1.07 -13.60
CA ILE A 4 1.74 0.15 -13.24
C ILE A 4 0.85 1.35 -13.60
N TYR A 5 0.41 2.12 -12.60
CA TYR A 5 -0.36 3.35 -12.79
C TYR A 5 0.59 4.55 -12.83
N GLY A 6 0.69 5.18 -13.99
CA GLY A 6 1.64 6.21 -14.38
C GLY A 6 2.68 5.66 -15.36
N ALA A 7 2.57 6.01 -16.64
CA ALA A 7 3.50 5.61 -17.70
C ALA A 7 4.65 6.61 -17.92
N GLY A 8 4.83 7.55 -17.01
CA GLY A 8 5.91 8.52 -17.01
C GLY A 8 7.26 7.94 -16.58
N TYR A 9 8.23 8.83 -16.28
CA TYR A 9 9.59 8.44 -15.90
C TYR A 9 9.63 7.46 -14.71
N ALA A 10 8.89 7.74 -13.65
CA ALA A 10 8.84 6.88 -12.47
C ALA A 10 8.29 5.48 -12.79
N GLY A 11 7.20 5.42 -13.57
CA GLY A 11 6.62 4.14 -13.99
C GLY A 11 7.56 3.30 -14.84
N LYS A 12 8.31 3.94 -15.74
CA LYS A 12 9.32 3.27 -16.55
C LYS A 12 10.50 2.72 -15.73
N LYS A 13 10.90 3.43 -14.66
CA LYS A 13 11.92 2.92 -13.71
C LYS A 13 11.38 1.70 -12.95
N ILE A 14 10.17 1.80 -12.37
CA ILE A 14 9.54 0.67 -11.67
C ILE A 14 9.37 -0.54 -12.59
N PHE A 15 9.00 -0.33 -13.85
CA PHE A 15 8.93 -1.40 -14.84
C PHE A 15 10.26 -2.18 -14.94
N ILE A 16 11.38 -1.48 -15.00
CA ILE A 16 12.70 -2.12 -15.10
C ILE A 16 12.99 -2.96 -13.85
N GLU A 17 12.71 -2.44 -12.67
CA GLU A 17 12.93 -3.15 -11.40
C GLU A 17 12.01 -4.38 -11.27
N LEU A 18 10.73 -4.25 -11.64
CA LEU A 18 9.79 -5.37 -11.63
C LEU A 18 10.20 -6.48 -12.60
N LYS A 19 10.75 -6.13 -13.77
CA LYS A 19 11.29 -7.12 -14.72
C LYS A 19 12.50 -7.88 -14.19
N LYS A 20 13.36 -7.25 -13.37
CA LYS A 20 14.51 -7.93 -12.74
C LYS A 20 14.07 -9.05 -11.79
N ILE A 21 12.91 -8.91 -11.16
CA ILE A 21 12.35 -9.91 -10.24
C ILE A 21 11.31 -10.81 -10.91
N ASN A 22 11.24 -10.82 -12.25
CA ASN A 22 10.34 -11.62 -13.06
C ASN A 22 8.85 -11.41 -12.75
N GLU A 23 8.43 -10.18 -12.36
CA GLU A 23 7.02 -9.87 -12.21
C GLU A 23 6.34 -9.72 -13.58
N ASP A 24 5.16 -10.32 -13.71
CA ASP A 24 4.33 -10.27 -14.91
C ASP A 24 3.53 -8.98 -14.97
N ILE A 25 4.01 -8.01 -15.76
CA ILE A 25 3.36 -6.73 -15.94
C ILE A 25 2.37 -6.83 -17.10
N LEU A 26 1.08 -6.58 -16.80
CA LEU A 26 0.01 -6.71 -17.78
C LEU A 26 -0.23 -5.41 -18.55
N PHE A 27 -0.35 -4.29 -17.84
CA PHE A 27 -0.64 -2.98 -18.39
C PHE A 27 0.11 -1.86 -17.69
N PHE A 28 0.36 -0.78 -18.44
CA PHE A 28 0.44 0.55 -17.87
C PHE A 28 -0.94 1.22 -17.90
N VAL A 29 -1.23 2.03 -16.89
CA VAL A 29 -2.40 2.89 -16.86
C VAL A 29 -1.95 4.33 -16.75
N ASP A 30 -2.52 5.22 -17.56
CA ASP A 30 -2.22 6.64 -17.47
C ASP A 30 -3.45 7.48 -17.81
N ASP A 31 -3.63 8.60 -17.09
CA ASP A 31 -4.76 9.50 -17.32
C ASP A 31 -4.53 10.44 -18.52
N LYS A 32 -3.28 10.53 -19.02
CA LYS A 32 -2.92 11.36 -20.17
C LYS A 32 -3.36 10.69 -21.47
N THR A 33 -4.39 11.22 -22.09
CA THR A 33 -5.00 10.66 -23.32
C THR A 33 -4.03 10.52 -24.48
N SER A 34 -3.02 11.42 -24.60
CA SER A 34 -2.05 11.41 -25.70
C SER A 34 -1.11 10.19 -25.73
N ILE A 35 -1.00 9.45 -24.62
CA ILE A 35 -0.17 8.25 -24.55
C ILE A 35 -1.00 6.97 -24.37
N GLN A 36 -2.31 7.10 -24.17
CA GLN A 36 -3.21 5.96 -24.17
C GLN A 36 -3.24 5.29 -25.55
N ASN A 37 -3.54 4.00 -25.60
CA ASN A 37 -3.52 3.15 -26.80
C ASN A 37 -2.15 3.06 -27.48
N THR A 38 -1.08 3.42 -26.78
CA THR A 38 0.30 3.16 -27.16
C THR A 38 0.88 2.03 -26.33
N ASN A 39 2.16 1.72 -26.49
CA ASN A 39 2.83 0.73 -25.64
C ASN A 39 4.21 1.23 -25.18
N TYR A 40 4.70 0.64 -24.11
CA TYR A 40 6.08 0.78 -23.67
C TYR A 40 6.72 -0.59 -23.52
N LYS A 41 7.75 -0.86 -24.35
CA LYS A 41 8.46 -2.17 -24.39
C LYS A 41 7.49 -3.36 -24.52
N GLY A 42 6.47 -3.23 -25.37
CA GLY A 42 5.47 -4.27 -25.62
C GLY A 42 4.33 -4.32 -24.62
N ILE A 43 4.34 -3.52 -23.54
CA ILE A 43 3.26 -3.45 -22.57
C ILE A 43 2.30 -2.31 -22.95
N PRO A 44 1.00 -2.60 -23.17
CA PRO A 44 0.02 -1.58 -23.55
C PRO A 44 -0.18 -0.53 -22.46
N ILE A 45 -0.46 0.72 -22.86
CA ILE A 45 -0.85 1.84 -21.99
C ILE A 45 -2.34 2.08 -22.21
N ILE A 46 -3.14 1.88 -21.18
CA ILE A 46 -4.60 1.98 -21.23
C ILE A 46 -5.13 3.04 -20.27
N SER A 47 -6.39 3.43 -20.43
CA SER A 47 -7.10 4.27 -19.46
C SER A 47 -7.47 3.49 -18.19
N TYR A 48 -7.82 4.19 -17.12
CA TYR A 48 -8.33 3.54 -15.92
C TYR A 48 -9.69 2.86 -16.16
N GLU A 49 -10.51 3.43 -16.99
CA GLU A 49 -11.81 2.89 -17.39
C GLU A 49 -11.64 1.56 -18.09
N ASN A 50 -10.73 1.49 -19.07
CA ASN A 50 -10.41 0.23 -19.76
C ASN A 50 -9.83 -0.81 -18.79
N LEU A 51 -9.02 -0.39 -17.80
CA LEU A 51 -8.53 -1.30 -16.76
C LEU A 51 -9.68 -1.96 -15.98
N LEU A 52 -10.74 -1.22 -15.67
CA LEU A 52 -11.90 -1.77 -14.97
C LEU A 52 -12.68 -2.79 -15.81
N GLU A 53 -12.72 -2.59 -17.11
CA GLU A 53 -13.35 -3.54 -18.04
C GLU A 53 -12.54 -4.84 -18.14
N VAL A 54 -11.24 -4.73 -18.39
CA VAL A 54 -10.36 -5.90 -18.55
C VAL A 54 -10.10 -6.66 -17.26
N LYS A 55 -10.26 -6.02 -16.09
CA LYS A 55 -10.10 -6.64 -14.76
C LYS A 55 -10.90 -7.94 -14.64
N LYS A 56 -12.06 -8.04 -15.29
CA LYS A 56 -12.92 -9.22 -15.22
C LYS A 56 -12.24 -10.46 -15.83
N ASN A 57 -11.33 -10.26 -16.77
CA ASN A 57 -10.67 -11.31 -17.54
C ASN A 57 -9.28 -11.66 -16.99
N TYR A 58 -8.73 -10.84 -16.07
CA TYR A 58 -7.38 -11.00 -15.57
C TYR A 58 -7.33 -10.96 -14.04
N ASN A 59 -6.56 -11.86 -13.44
CA ASN A 59 -6.29 -11.83 -12.00
C ASN A 59 -5.18 -10.81 -11.72
N ILE A 60 -5.56 -9.55 -11.53
CA ILE A 60 -4.65 -8.46 -11.18
C ILE A 60 -4.41 -8.49 -9.67
N LYS A 61 -3.21 -8.90 -9.26
CA LYS A 61 -2.82 -9.04 -7.86
C LYS A 61 -2.48 -7.70 -7.21
N ARG A 62 -1.83 -6.79 -7.97
CA ARG A 62 -1.27 -5.55 -7.42
C ARG A 62 -1.25 -4.41 -8.41
N ILE A 63 -1.41 -3.19 -7.91
CA ILE A 63 -1.20 -1.96 -8.66
C ILE A 63 -0.05 -1.18 -8.03
N TYR A 64 0.93 -0.78 -8.86
CA TYR A 64 2.01 0.13 -8.49
C TYR A 64 1.68 1.54 -8.97
N LEU A 65 1.40 2.45 -8.03
CA LEU A 65 1.09 3.84 -8.32
C LEU A 65 2.39 4.66 -8.37
N THR A 66 2.73 5.15 -9.55
CA THR A 66 4.02 5.79 -9.86
C THR A 66 3.85 7.21 -10.40
N ILE A 67 3.11 8.03 -9.68
CA ILE A 67 2.83 9.44 -10.02
C ILE A 67 3.31 10.40 -8.90
N PRO A 68 4.62 10.43 -8.61
CA PRO A 68 5.19 11.22 -7.53
C PRO A 68 5.15 12.74 -7.78
N SER A 69 4.87 13.17 -9.02
CA SER A 69 4.72 14.57 -9.41
C SER A 69 3.42 15.22 -8.90
N LEU A 70 2.45 14.41 -8.51
CA LEU A 70 1.19 14.90 -7.95
C LEU A 70 1.38 15.32 -6.49
N ASP A 71 0.60 16.34 -6.08
CA ASP A 71 0.46 16.70 -4.68
C ASP A 71 -0.22 15.58 -3.88
N LYS A 72 -0.03 15.58 -2.56
CA LYS A 72 -0.59 14.55 -1.66
C LYS A 72 -2.11 14.40 -1.75
N TYR A 73 -2.83 15.50 -1.95
CA TYR A 73 -4.29 15.46 -2.04
C TYR A 73 -4.74 14.71 -3.29
N SER A 74 -4.15 15.04 -4.44
CA SER A 74 -4.41 14.38 -5.72
C SER A 74 -3.99 12.90 -5.70
N GLN A 75 -2.83 12.58 -5.13
CA GLN A 75 -2.40 11.20 -4.92
C GLN A 75 -3.43 10.41 -4.10
N ASN A 76 -3.84 10.94 -2.95
CA ASN A 76 -4.83 10.28 -2.08
C ASN A 76 -6.18 10.07 -2.78
N ARG A 77 -6.60 11.00 -3.62
CA ARG A 77 -7.83 10.86 -4.43
C ARG A 77 -7.73 9.69 -5.40
N ILE A 78 -6.60 9.56 -6.09
CA ILE A 78 -6.34 8.45 -7.02
C ILE A 78 -6.24 7.13 -6.26
N ILE A 79 -5.52 7.08 -5.16
CA ILE A 79 -5.42 5.91 -4.30
C ILE A 79 -6.80 5.42 -3.85
N ARG A 80 -7.67 6.31 -3.39
CA ARG A 80 -9.05 5.97 -3.01
C ARG A 80 -9.87 5.45 -4.20
N LYS A 81 -9.70 6.05 -5.38
CA LYS A 81 -10.34 5.59 -6.63
C LYS A 81 -9.93 4.15 -6.95
N ILE A 82 -8.64 3.85 -6.88
CA ILE A 82 -8.10 2.53 -7.20
C ILE A 82 -8.49 1.50 -6.15
N LYS A 83 -8.40 1.83 -4.85
CA LYS A 83 -8.72 0.91 -3.74
C LYS A 83 -10.19 0.46 -3.71
N LYS A 84 -11.10 1.19 -4.32
CA LYS A 84 -12.49 0.72 -4.47
C LYS A 84 -12.57 -0.58 -5.29
N ASN A 85 -11.60 -0.84 -6.14
CA ASN A 85 -11.62 -1.93 -7.10
C ASN A 85 -10.45 -2.92 -6.93
N PHE A 86 -9.38 -2.56 -6.22
CA PHE A 86 -8.17 -3.35 -6.09
C PHE A 86 -7.68 -3.32 -4.64
N PHE A 87 -7.26 -4.48 -4.10
CA PHE A 87 -6.85 -4.61 -2.71
C PHE A 87 -5.40 -4.17 -2.44
N ASP A 88 -4.45 -4.64 -3.26
CA ASP A 88 -3.02 -4.35 -3.06
C ASP A 88 -2.61 -3.19 -3.99
N VAL A 89 -2.51 -2.00 -3.41
CA VAL A 89 -2.03 -0.79 -4.09
C VAL A 89 -0.78 -0.30 -3.38
N ARG A 90 0.34 -0.26 -4.10
CA ARG A 90 1.62 0.25 -3.61
C ARG A 90 1.97 1.54 -4.31
N TYR A 91 2.58 2.47 -3.61
CA TYR A 91 2.92 3.77 -4.17
C TYR A 91 4.30 4.27 -3.71
N LEU A 92 4.90 5.12 -4.53
CA LEU A 92 6.14 5.78 -4.23
C LEU A 92 5.86 7.03 -3.38
N SER A 93 6.29 7.06 -2.12
CA SER A 93 5.85 8.06 -1.12
C SER A 93 6.54 9.42 -1.20
N GLU A 94 7.72 9.53 -1.82
CA GLU A 94 8.47 10.81 -1.83
C GLU A 94 9.23 11.08 -3.13
N LYS A 95 9.26 12.37 -3.52
CA LYS A 95 10.08 12.87 -4.64
C LYS A 95 11.59 12.60 -4.49
N LYS A 96 12.08 12.42 -3.26
CA LYS A 96 13.49 12.16 -2.96
C LYS A 96 14.03 10.90 -3.63
N ASN A 97 13.21 9.87 -3.73
CA ASN A 97 13.62 8.59 -4.32
C ASN A 97 13.73 8.64 -5.85
N LEU A 98 13.24 9.71 -6.49
CA LEU A 98 13.35 9.90 -7.95
C LEU A 98 14.69 10.49 -8.40
N LEU A 99 15.38 11.18 -7.50
CA LEU A 99 16.69 11.81 -7.77
C LEU A 99 17.85 10.83 -7.57
N SER A 100 17.63 9.73 -6.84
CA SER A 100 18.57 8.62 -6.79
C SER A 100 18.39 7.73 -8.01
N ASP A 101 19.48 7.33 -8.65
CA ASP A 101 19.45 6.43 -9.82
C ASP A 101 18.90 5.03 -9.52
N LYS A 102 18.66 4.70 -8.25
CA LYS A 102 18.12 3.42 -7.79
C LYS A 102 16.80 3.65 -7.08
N ILE A 103 15.70 3.20 -7.68
CA ILE A 103 14.41 3.02 -6.99
C ILE A 103 14.38 1.54 -6.57
N ASP A 104 14.37 1.27 -5.26
CA ASP A 104 14.16 -0.08 -4.76
C ASP A 104 12.64 -0.35 -4.68
N ILE A 105 12.23 -1.55 -5.10
CA ILE A 105 10.84 -2.02 -4.96
C ILE A 105 10.42 -2.03 -3.48
N ASN A 106 11.37 -2.23 -2.57
CA ASN A 106 11.15 -2.19 -1.13
C ASN A 106 10.82 -0.77 -0.60
N ASP A 107 11.13 0.28 -1.37
CA ASP A 107 10.74 1.66 -1.05
C ASP A 107 9.26 1.95 -1.36
N LEU A 108 8.55 1.02 -1.98
CA LEU A 108 7.14 1.14 -2.29
C LEU A 108 6.29 0.83 -1.05
N ASN A 109 5.73 1.87 -0.48
CA ASN A 109 4.89 1.75 0.70
C ASN A 109 3.59 0.99 0.41
N ILE A 110 3.28 0.05 1.28
CA ILE A 110 1.92 -0.50 1.36
C ILE A 110 1.05 0.60 1.95
N ASN A 111 -0.03 0.93 1.26
CA ASN A 111 -0.96 1.95 1.73
C ASN A 111 -1.60 1.54 3.05
N ASP A 112 -1.12 2.10 4.14
CA ASP A 112 -1.81 2.06 5.42
C ASP A 112 -2.88 3.18 5.46
N ILE A 113 -3.98 2.93 6.19
CA ILE A 113 -5.07 3.91 6.41
C ILE A 113 -4.53 5.25 6.93
N ASN A 114 -3.40 5.23 7.62
CA ASN A 114 -2.72 6.40 8.17
C ASN A 114 -2.21 7.38 7.11
N ASP A 115 -1.80 6.90 5.93
CA ASP A 115 -1.35 7.75 4.83
C ASP A 115 -2.51 8.54 4.18
N ILE A 116 -3.71 7.97 4.24
CA ILE A 116 -4.94 8.60 3.72
C ILE A 116 -5.39 9.76 4.62
N LEU A 117 -5.06 9.69 5.91
CA LEU A 117 -5.52 10.65 6.93
C LEU A 117 -4.58 11.84 7.13
N ASN A 118 -3.48 11.97 6.35
CA ASN A 118 -2.48 13.03 6.52
C ASN A 118 -1.87 13.13 7.94
N ARG A 119 -1.97 12.08 8.76
CA ARG A 119 -1.31 12.04 10.05
C ARG A 119 0.15 11.68 9.85
N LYS A 120 1.07 12.49 10.42
CA LYS A 120 2.49 12.14 10.48
C LYS A 120 2.60 10.73 11.05
N GLN A 121 3.15 9.79 10.28
CA GLN A 121 3.49 8.49 10.82
C GLN A 121 4.37 8.70 12.04
N ILE A 122 3.90 8.26 13.18
CA ILE A 122 4.76 8.09 14.34
C ILE A 122 5.66 6.91 13.99
N ASN A 123 6.90 7.21 13.66
CA ASN A 123 7.88 6.20 13.26
C ASN A 123 8.20 5.35 14.50
N PHE A 124 7.55 4.21 14.63
CA PHE A 124 7.73 3.25 15.73
C PHE A 124 9.08 2.53 15.72
N LYS A 125 10.12 3.08 15.04
CA LYS A 125 11.50 2.57 15.10
C LYS A 125 12.06 2.37 16.51
N LYS A 126 11.34 2.84 17.56
CA LYS A 126 11.72 2.67 18.98
C LYS A 126 11.02 1.53 19.71
N ILE A 127 10.16 0.75 19.07
CA ILE A 127 9.46 -0.38 19.73
C ILE A 127 10.40 -1.54 20.07
N ASN A 128 11.64 -1.58 19.54
CA ASN A 128 12.64 -2.55 19.98
C ASN A 128 12.87 -2.55 21.52
N LYS A 129 12.51 -1.48 22.23
CA LYS A 129 12.51 -1.44 23.69
C LYS A 129 11.38 -2.26 24.34
N LEU A 130 10.38 -2.69 23.59
CA LEU A 130 9.24 -3.48 24.07
C LEU A 130 9.38 -4.98 23.76
N SER A 131 10.41 -5.37 23.02
CA SER A 131 10.72 -6.78 22.75
C SER A 131 10.83 -7.53 24.05
N ASN A 132 10.44 -8.38 24.60
CA ASN A 132 10.46 -9.03 25.94
C ASN A 132 9.58 -8.37 27.01
N LYS A 133 8.75 -7.38 26.69
CA LYS A 133 7.82 -6.77 27.65
C LYS A 133 6.43 -7.35 27.50
N THR A 134 5.70 -7.38 28.62
CA THR A 134 4.24 -7.57 28.65
C THR A 134 3.60 -6.19 28.59
N VAL A 135 2.70 -5.97 27.64
CA VAL A 135 2.04 -4.70 27.39
C VAL A 135 0.54 -4.85 27.65
N LEU A 136 0.01 -3.99 28.51
CA LEU A 136 -1.43 -3.88 28.76
C LEU A 136 -2.01 -2.77 27.89
N VAL A 137 -3.07 -3.07 27.15
CA VAL A 137 -3.80 -2.11 26.34
C VAL A 137 -5.25 -2.04 26.83
N THR A 138 -5.65 -0.87 27.33
CA THR A 138 -7.05 -0.57 27.71
C THR A 138 -7.78 0.06 26.54
N GLY A 139 -9.11 -0.13 26.43
CA GLY A 139 -9.86 0.29 25.26
C GLY A 139 -9.44 -0.46 23.99
N ALA A 140 -9.04 -1.71 24.16
CA ALA A 140 -8.40 -2.49 23.10
C ALA A 140 -9.32 -2.82 21.92
N ALA A 141 -10.63 -2.85 22.12
CA ALA A 141 -11.63 -3.07 21.07
C ALA A 141 -11.95 -1.79 20.28
N GLY A 142 -11.51 -0.62 20.76
CA GLY A 142 -11.69 0.65 20.07
C GLY A 142 -10.75 0.79 18.85
N THR A 143 -11.02 1.83 18.04
CA THR A 143 -10.25 2.11 16.80
C THR A 143 -8.74 2.28 17.05
N ILE A 144 -8.36 2.96 18.14
CA ILE A 144 -6.95 3.19 18.48
C ILE A 144 -6.35 1.97 19.18
N GLY A 145 -7.05 1.42 20.18
CA GLY A 145 -6.56 0.29 20.97
C GLY A 145 -6.33 -0.97 20.13
N SER A 146 -7.23 -1.27 19.21
CA SER A 146 -7.10 -2.42 18.31
C SER A 146 -5.88 -2.30 17.38
N GLU A 147 -5.62 -1.11 16.85
CA GLU A 147 -4.44 -0.87 16.02
C GLU A 147 -3.14 -0.96 16.86
N ILE A 148 -3.13 -0.46 18.10
CA ILE A 148 -1.99 -0.63 19.01
C ILE A 148 -1.72 -2.12 19.25
N CYS A 149 -2.77 -2.91 19.55
CA CYS A 149 -2.62 -4.36 19.75
C CYS A 149 -2.03 -5.03 18.53
N ARG A 150 -2.50 -4.71 17.32
CA ARG A 150 -1.99 -5.23 16.05
C ARG A 150 -0.50 -4.93 15.87
N GLN A 151 -0.09 -3.69 16.10
CA GLN A 151 1.31 -3.30 15.99
C GLN A 151 2.20 -3.99 17.02
N LEU A 152 1.73 -4.14 18.27
CA LEU A 152 2.49 -4.85 19.30
C LEU A 152 2.73 -6.33 18.93
N VAL A 153 1.73 -7.01 18.36
CA VAL A 153 1.86 -8.38 17.87
C VAL A 153 2.86 -8.43 16.71
N HIS A 154 2.73 -7.54 15.73
CA HIS A 154 3.65 -7.45 14.59
C HIS A 154 5.13 -7.23 15.04
N HIS A 155 5.34 -6.43 16.08
CA HIS A 155 6.67 -6.17 16.65
C HIS A 155 7.12 -7.24 17.66
N LYS A 156 6.39 -8.36 17.77
CA LYS A 156 6.78 -9.55 18.57
C LYS A 156 7.11 -9.22 20.03
N VAL A 157 6.29 -8.39 20.70
CA VAL A 157 6.41 -8.21 22.15
C VAL A 157 6.13 -9.54 22.86
N LYS A 158 6.64 -9.71 24.08
CA LYS A 158 6.50 -10.95 24.84
C LYS A 158 5.02 -11.36 25.06
N LYS A 159 4.16 -10.40 25.39
CA LYS A 159 2.73 -10.64 25.65
C LYS A 159 1.95 -9.34 25.51
N VAL A 160 0.77 -9.42 24.87
CA VAL A 160 -0.23 -8.34 24.87
C VAL A 160 -1.42 -8.76 25.72
N ILE A 161 -1.82 -7.91 26.67
CA ILE A 161 -3.03 -8.07 27.46
C ILE A 161 -4.00 -6.98 27.00
N ALA A 162 -5.08 -7.37 26.34
CA ALA A 162 -6.09 -6.47 25.81
C ALA A 162 -7.31 -6.44 26.74
N ILE A 163 -7.72 -5.25 27.19
CA ILE A 163 -8.90 -5.04 28.03
C ILE A 163 -9.84 -4.05 27.37
N ASP A 164 -11.11 -4.41 27.29
CA ASP A 164 -12.20 -3.54 26.86
C ASP A 164 -13.50 -3.93 27.55
N LYS A 165 -14.47 -3.00 27.59
CA LYS A 165 -15.82 -3.27 28.07
C LYS A 165 -16.69 -4.05 27.08
N SER A 166 -16.29 -4.07 25.79
CA SER A 166 -16.98 -4.74 24.70
C SER A 166 -16.44 -6.16 24.53
N GLU A 167 -17.16 -7.16 25.01
CA GLU A 167 -16.81 -8.58 24.83
C GLU A 167 -16.73 -8.96 23.35
N ILE A 168 -17.74 -8.56 22.57
CA ILE A 168 -17.78 -8.78 21.11
C ILE A 168 -16.57 -8.15 20.43
N GLY A 169 -16.22 -6.91 20.80
CA GLY A 169 -15.09 -6.20 20.23
C GLY A 169 -13.74 -6.87 20.54
N ILE A 170 -13.57 -7.44 21.75
CA ILE A 170 -12.38 -8.23 22.11
C ILE A 170 -12.34 -9.53 21.32
N TYR A 171 -13.45 -10.21 21.13
CA TYR A 171 -13.54 -11.42 20.32
C TYR A 171 -13.13 -11.13 18.85
N ASP A 172 -13.67 -10.07 18.25
CA ASP A 172 -13.34 -9.66 16.89
C ASP A 172 -11.86 -9.29 16.74
N LEU A 173 -11.30 -8.58 17.72
CA LEU A 173 -9.88 -8.26 17.78
C LEU A 173 -9.03 -9.54 17.80
N GLN A 174 -9.39 -10.51 18.65
CA GLN A 174 -8.68 -11.78 18.74
C GLN A 174 -8.71 -12.54 17.41
N GLN A 175 -9.87 -12.58 16.71
CA GLN A 175 -9.97 -13.27 15.43
C GLN A 175 -9.12 -12.59 14.35
N LYS A 176 -9.03 -11.26 14.36
CA LYS A 176 -8.17 -10.51 13.42
C LYS A 176 -6.69 -10.78 13.68
N LEU A 177 -6.25 -10.78 14.94
CA LEU A 177 -4.84 -11.00 15.30
C LEU A 177 -4.35 -12.45 15.06
N LYS A 178 -5.25 -13.44 15.04
CA LYS A 178 -4.90 -14.83 14.70
C LYS A 178 -4.60 -15.05 13.22
N LYS A 179 -5.01 -14.12 12.35
CA LYS A 179 -4.83 -14.21 10.89
C LYS A 179 -3.58 -13.48 10.39
N GLU A 180 -2.87 -12.76 11.26
CA GLU A 180 -1.58 -12.11 11.00
C GLU A 180 -0.40 -12.99 11.43
#